data_54cd46c05bfe2c26ebddfb2f04ef76f0
#
_entry.id   54cd46c05bfe2c26ebddfb2f04ef76f0
#
_cell.length_a   1.000
_cell.length_b   1.000
_cell.length_c   1.000
_cell.angle_alpha   90.00
_cell.angle_beta   90.00
_cell.angle_gamma   90.00
#
_symmetry.space_group_name_H-M   'P 1'
#
loop_
_entity.id
_entity.type
_entity.pdbx_description
1 polymer ?
#
loop_
_entity_poly.entity_id
_entity_poly.type
_entity_poly.pdbx_seq_one_letter_code
_entity_poly.pdbx_strand_id
1 'polypeptide(L)'
;MNRLLSLIIITASAFSHLNAQRVIYSEFDREDVRQTNFEIIGRYNSNVLVYKNLRNRNTISIYNADMKETQRVEIDYMPDRMTNVDFIAYPTYSWMIYQYQRKSVVYCVAAKIGPEGKKIGEPIQLDTTDISYSSSNKLYNFIYSEDKQQLMILKVNNKNEKKYMFKTLLFDKDLNMLKISRVILPMTDRNDILTEFSLDNEGHLIFGHGDRASNDQNILKFNLVQKQAQADTFSIKPINLDNITLDEVKIKADNSNGRYVLTSFYYKGKKNTIDGIFHSEWNKATDTEANNLAIPLNDDIRAEARGENNLRNAFNDYYLQQIVLRKDGGFVITAENLYTTNRGSANPFNRWNYFGSPYMNASDYYYYGGTGWGYPYNRWGNSVTRYNADNIVVMSFDKDGKLQWNNVIHKSQFDDDGEATISYTTVNTGDAVRFLYNDFEKRDPILALQSIASDGQIIRNPTLKNLGQGHTFLPRYARQTGQKQVIVPCQYRGFLTFAKIDF
;
A
#
# COMPACT_ATOMS: atom_id res chain seq x y z
N MET A 1 19.15 26.73 -51.45
CA MET A 1 19.24 27.18 -50.04
C MET A 1 18.04 26.72 -49.20
N ASN A 2 16.79 26.86 -49.69
CA ASN A 2 15.59 26.48 -48.88
C ASN A 2 15.41 24.98 -48.58
N ARG A 3 15.94 24.07 -49.43
CA ARG A 3 15.84 22.64 -49.20
C ARG A 3 16.85 22.10 -48.12
N LEU A 4 17.98 22.77 -47.95
CA LEU A 4 18.95 22.46 -46.92
C LEU A 4 18.46 22.93 -45.51
N LEU A 5 17.78 24.09 -45.48
CA LEU A 5 17.18 24.58 -44.24
C LEU A 5 16.04 23.67 -43.71
N SER A 6 15.22 23.14 -44.64
CA SER A 6 14.14 22.19 -44.27
C SER A 6 14.68 20.86 -43.73
N LEU A 7 15.82 20.39 -44.23
CA LEU A 7 16.45 19.16 -43.73
C LEU A 7 17.06 19.34 -42.35
N ILE A 8 17.61 20.53 -42.05
CA ILE A 8 18.17 20.85 -40.75
C ILE A 8 17.07 21.00 -39.67
N ILE A 9 15.90 21.53 -40.04
CA ILE A 9 14.75 21.64 -39.12
C ILE A 9 14.15 20.26 -38.80
N ILE A 10 14.10 19.35 -39.79
CA ILE A 10 13.60 17.99 -39.59
C ILE A 10 14.57 17.16 -38.73
N THR A 11 15.88 17.35 -38.87
CA THR A 11 16.86 16.67 -37.99
C THR A 11 16.92 17.25 -36.60
N ALA A 12 16.65 18.56 -36.43
CA ALA A 12 16.60 19.17 -35.09
C ALA A 12 15.35 18.77 -34.30
N SER A 13 14.21 18.49 -34.93
CA SER A 13 13.00 17.99 -34.31
C SER A 13 13.08 16.50 -33.95
N ALA A 14 14.00 15.72 -34.49
CA ALA A 14 14.21 14.31 -34.14
C ALA A 14 15.07 14.08 -32.88
N PHE A 15 15.66 15.14 -32.30
CA PHE A 15 16.39 15.08 -31.03
C PHE A 15 15.54 15.40 -29.80
N SER A 16 14.20 15.49 -29.96
CA SER A 16 13.31 15.68 -28.83
C SER A 16 13.22 14.41 -27.98
N HIS A 17 14.01 14.40 -26.89
CA HIS A 17 13.75 13.67 -25.65
C HIS A 17 13.64 12.13 -25.72
N LEU A 18 14.68 11.45 -26.12
CA LEU A 18 14.99 10.15 -25.54
C LEU A 18 15.46 10.39 -24.08
N ASN A 19 14.54 10.64 -23.17
CA ASN A 19 14.81 10.44 -21.77
C ASN A 19 15.02 8.94 -21.57
N ALA A 20 16.25 8.48 -21.76
CA ALA A 20 16.62 7.10 -21.46
C ALA A 20 16.42 6.91 -19.96
N GLN A 21 15.52 6.02 -19.59
CA GLN A 21 15.34 5.62 -18.20
C GLN A 21 16.68 5.14 -17.66
N ARG A 22 17.11 5.74 -16.54
CA ARG A 22 18.37 5.42 -15.92
C ARG A 22 18.15 4.57 -14.70
N VAL A 23 18.74 3.37 -14.70
CA VAL A 23 18.77 2.48 -13.53
C VAL A 23 20.17 2.46 -12.95
N ILE A 24 20.28 2.73 -11.66
CA ILE A 24 21.55 2.67 -10.92
C ILE A 24 21.37 1.73 -9.74
N TYR A 25 22.22 0.73 -9.62
CA TYR A 25 22.19 -0.23 -8.52
C TYR A 25 23.16 0.17 -7.42
N SER A 26 22.76 -0.05 -6.16
CA SER A 26 23.70 0.00 -5.04
C SER A 26 24.62 -1.21 -5.07
N GLU A 27 25.74 -1.11 -4.37
CA GLU A 27 26.48 -2.30 -3.98
C GLU A 27 25.58 -3.20 -3.12
N PHE A 28 25.78 -4.51 -3.21
CA PHE A 28 25.02 -5.44 -2.40
C PHE A 28 25.55 -5.50 -0.97
N ASP A 29 24.66 -5.56 -0.01
CA ASP A 29 25.04 -5.90 1.36
C ASP A 29 25.45 -7.38 1.42
N ARG A 30 26.51 -7.68 2.16
CA ARG A 30 26.92 -9.07 2.40
C ARG A 30 25.99 -9.83 3.35
N GLU A 31 24.86 -9.23 3.69
CA GLU A 31 23.87 -9.72 4.64
C GLU A 31 22.72 -10.38 3.88
N ASP A 32 22.28 -11.55 4.36
CA ASP A 32 21.17 -12.29 3.74
C ASP A 32 19.87 -11.44 3.78
N VAL A 33 19.30 -11.20 2.62
CA VAL A 33 18.03 -10.45 2.48
C VAL A 33 16.91 -11.03 3.34
N ARG A 34 16.92 -12.35 3.58
CA ARG A 34 15.91 -13.06 4.39
C ARG A 34 16.00 -12.76 5.88
N GLN A 35 17.12 -12.21 6.33
CA GLN A 35 17.36 -11.87 7.74
C GLN A 35 17.37 -10.35 7.98
N THR A 36 17.22 -9.56 6.92
CA THR A 36 17.32 -8.10 6.97
C THR A 36 15.94 -7.50 6.75
N ASN A 37 15.37 -6.90 7.80
CA ASN A 37 14.23 -6.00 7.63
C ASN A 37 14.75 -4.63 7.19
N PHE A 38 14.07 -3.99 6.27
CA PHE A 38 14.47 -2.66 5.79
C PHE A 38 13.25 -1.79 5.46
N GLU A 39 13.49 -0.48 5.48
CA GLU A 39 12.53 0.49 4.96
C GLU A 39 13.27 1.65 4.29
N ILE A 40 12.81 2.06 3.11
CA ILE A 40 13.32 3.23 2.40
C ILE A 40 12.71 4.46 3.07
N ILE A 41 13.54 5.23 3.79
CA ILE A 41 13.08 6.40 4.55
C ILE A 41 12.65 7.52 3.59
N GLY A 42 13.51 7.86 2.64
CA GLY A 42 13.26 8.92 1.68
C GLY A 42 14.54 9.47 1.06
N ARG A 43 14.38 10.57 0.31
CA ARG A 43 15.50 11.28 -0.31
C ARG A 43 15.69 12.65 0.34
N TYR A 44 16.93 12.97 0.67
CA TYR A 44 17.37 14.28 1.18
C TYR A 44 18.45 14.83 0.27
N ASN A 45 18.17 15.92 -0.42
CA ASN A 45 19.01 16.43 -1.50
C ASN A 45 19.23 15.34 -2.57
N SER A 46 20.48 14.86 -2.70
CA SER A 46 20.84 13.76 -3.61
C SER A 46 20.96 12.38 -2.94
N ASN A 47 20.88 12.34 -1.59
CA ASN A 47 21.10 11.12 -0.83
C ASN A 47 19.79 10.40 -0.54
N VAL A 48 19.82 9.07 -0.60
CA VAL A 48 18.72 8.17 -0.20
C VAL A 48 19.08 7.54 1.13
N LEU A 49 18.16 7.62 2.09
CA LEU A 49 18.30 6.99 3.40
C LEU A 49 17.47 5.71 3.43
N VAL A 50 18.10 4.63 3.90
CA VAL A 50 17.47 3.33 4.09
C VAL A 50 17.74 2.83 5.50
N TYR A 51 16.67 2.58 6.24
CA TYR A 51 16.75 1.89 7.52
C TYR A 51 16.91 0.38 7.27
N LYS A 52 17.75 -0.25 8.09
CA LYS A 52 17.99 -1.70 8.07
C LYS A 52 18.05 -2.23 9.49
N ASN A 53 17.36 -3.34 9.72
CA ASN A 53 17.51 -4.13 10.92
C ASN A 53 17.97 -5.53 10.57
N LEU A 54 19.14 -5.88 11.03
CA LEU A 54 19.72 -7.21 10.90
C LEU A 54 20.01 -7.78 12.28
N ARG A 55 19.36 -8.88 12.62
CA ARG A 55 19.60 -9.59 13.90
C ARG A 55 19.62 -8.63 15.10
N ASN A 56 18.65 -7.74 15.16
CA ASN A 56 18.48 -6.69 16.17
C ASN A 56 19.50 -5.53 16.11
N ARG A 57 20.39 -5.46 15.13
CA ARG A 57 21.17 -4.25 14.85
C ARG A 57 20.38 -3.32 13.99
N ASN A 58 20.13 -2.12 14.50
CA ASN A 58 19.41 -1.07 13.81
C ASN A 58 20.38 -0.08 13.19
N THR A 59 20.31 0.14 11.88
CA THR A 59 21.21 1.06 11.17
C THR A 59 20.45 1.88 10.13
N ILE A 60 20.98 3.06 9.80
CA ILE A 60 20.56 3.85 8.63
C ILE A 60 21.74 3.93 7.67
N SER A 61 21.56 3.37 6.48
CA SER A 61 22.51 3.48 5.38
C SER A 61 22.17 4.70 4.53
N ILE A 62 23.20 5.48 4.16
CA ILE A 62 23.09 6.67 3.32
C ILE A 62 23.74 6.39 1.98
N TYR A 63 22.93 6.43 0.91
CA TYR A 63 23.38 6.23 -0.46
C TYR A 63 23.43 7.56 -1.18
N ASN A 64 24.51 7.82 -1.91
CA ASN A 64 24.63 9.03 -2.74
C ASN A 64 23.84 8.91 -4.07
N ALA A 65 23.96 9.92 -4.94
CA ALA A 65 23.28 9.95 -6.24
C ALA A 65 23.62 8.74 -7.14
N ASP A 66 24.79 8.15 -7.00
CA ASP A 66 25.23 6.96 -7.74
C ASP A 66 24.94 5.65 -6.98
N MET A 67 24.11 5.70 -5.96
CA MET A 67 23.72 4.56 -5.12
C MET A 67 24.90 3.87 -4.41
N LYS A 68 26.02 4.57 -4.20
CA LYS A 68 27.10 4.10 -3.36
C LYS A 68 26.79 4.44 -1.91
N GLU A 69 26.92 3.45 -1.00
CA GLU A 69 26.82 3.67 0.43
C GLU A 69 27.98 4.53 0.90
N THR A 70 27.69 5.74 1.32
CA THR A 70 28.71 6.71 1.79
C THR A 70 28.88 6.66 3.31
N GLN A 71 27.83 6.27 4.02
CA GLN A 71 27.84 6.20 5.47
C GLN A 71 26.80 5.18 5.96
N ARG A 72 27.10 4.50 7.05
CA ARG A 72 26.16 3.67 7.82
C ARG A 72 26.18 4.16 9.26
N VAL A 73 25.03 4.62 9.72
CA VAL A 73 24.82 5.16 11.08
C VAL A 73 24.17 4.08 11.94
N GLU A 74 24.81 3.69 13.02
CA GLU A 74 24.23 2.77 14.00
C GLU A 74 23.23 3.52 14.89
N ILE A 75 22.10 2.90 15.17
CA ILE A 75 21.04 3.45 16.02
C ILE A 75 21.13 2.77 17.39
N ASP A 76 21.92 3.33 18.29
CA ASP A 76 22.25 2.78 19.60
C ASP A 76 21.21 3.08 20.70
N TYR A 77 20.31 4.04 20.43
CA TYR A 77 19.24 4.45 21.36
C TYR A 77 17.96 3.63 21.25
N MET A 78 17.88 2.74 20.26
CA MET A 78 16.75 1.82 20.10
C MET A 78 17.01 0.51 20.88
N PRO A 79 15.97 -0.08 21.47
CA PRO A 79 16.08 -1.42 22.04
C PRO A 79 16.39 -2.48 20.98
N ASP A 80 17.06 -3.57 21.36
CA ASP A 80 17.42 -4.66 20.45
C ASP A 80 16.21 -5.31 19.78
N ARG A 81 15.11 -5.45 20.50
CA ARG A 81 13.88 -6.07 19.99
C ARG A 81 12.83 -5.02 19.73
N MET A 82 12.61 -4.77 18.47
CA MET A 82 11.56 -3.88 17.98
C MET A 82 10.38 -4.70 17.48
N THR A 83 9.16 -4.23 17.73
CA THR A 83 7.94 -4.84 17.19
C THR A 83 7.62 -4.26 15.82
N ASN A 84 7.84 -2.96 15.65
CA ASN A 84 7.58 -2.24 14.41
C ASN A 84 8.36 -0.92 14.35
N VAL A 85 8.67 -0.46 13.14
CA VAL A 85 9.21 0.88 12.87
C VAL A 85 8.51 1.42 11.63
N ASP A 86 7.99 2.65 11.71
CA ASP A 86 7.36 3.37 10.62
C ASP A 86 8.11 4.69 10.38
N PHE A 87 8.15 5.17 9.13
CA PHE A 87 8.79 6.44 8.79
C PHE A 87 7.85 7.38 8.04
N ILE A 88 7.92 8.66 8.38
CA ILE A 88 7.35 9.73 7.57
C ILE A 88 8.44 10.75 7.24
N ALA A 89 8.71 10.93 5.95
CA ALA A 89 9.73 11.85 5.47
C ALA A 89 9.15 13.24 5.18
N TYR A 90 9.86 14.25 5.65
CA TYR A 90 9.70 15.68 5.34
C TYR A 90 10.91 16.18 4.56
N PRO A 91 10.91 17.39 3.99
CA PRO A 91 12.03 17.86 3.16
C PRO A 91 13.39 17.91 3.87
N THR A 92 13.41 18.14 5.18
CA THR A 92 14.63 18.35 5.96
C THR A 92 14.85 17.33 7.08
N TYR A 93 13.89 16.46 7.36
CA TYR A 93 13.98 15.43 8.40
C TYR A 93 12.96 14.31 8.16
N SER A 94 13.07 13.23 8.90
CA SER A 94 12.03 12.21 9.05
C SER A 94 11.64 12.04 10.51
N TRP A 95 10.39 11.73 10.77
CA TRP A 95 10.02 11.04 11.99
C TRP A 95 10.14 9.53 11.80
N MET A 96 10.81 8.88 12.75
CA MET A 96 10.86 7.44 12.93
C MET A 96 9.97 7.11 14.13
N ILE A 97 8.88 6.40 13.90
CA ILE A 97 7.95 5.96 14.94
C ILE A 97 8.19 4.49 15.19
N TYR A 98 8.53 4.10 16.40
CA TYR A 98 8.85 2.72 16.72
C TYR A 98 8.18 2.22 17.98
N GLN A 99 7.96 0.91 18.04
CA GLN A 99 7.33 0.23 19.15
C GLN A 99 8.21 -0.90 19.65
N TYR A 100 8.27 -1.03 20.97
CA TYR A 100 8.95 -2.13 21.62
C TYR A 100 8.28 -2.50 22.93
N GLN A 101 8.47 -3.73 23.36
CA GLN A 101 8.01 -4.19 24.67
C GLN A 101 9.18 -4.27 25.65
N ARG A 102 8.97 -3.73 26.85
CA ARG A 102 9.85 -3.94 27.99
C ARG A 102 9.02 -4.41 29.17
N LYS A 103 9.28 -5.64 29.64
CA LYS A 103 8.42 -6.34 30.64
C LYS A 103 6.98 -6.42 30.10
N SER A 104 5.99 -6.02 30.89
CA SER A 104 4.56 -6.01 30.55
C SER A 104 4.11 -4.72 29.87
N VAL A 105 4.99 -3.81 29.48
CA VAL A 105 4.65 -2.51 28.87
C VAL A 105 5.15 -2.44 27.46
N VAL A 106 4.26 -2.08 26.53
CA VAL A 106 4.60 -1.69 25.16
C VAL A 106 4.71 -0.18 25.08
N TYR A 107 5.82 0.28 24.56
CA TYR A 107 6.15 1.69 24.37
C TYR A 107 5.97 2.06 22.89
N CYS A 108 5.37 3.22 22.62
CA CYS A 108 5.34 3.88 21.34
C CYS A 108 6.19 5.15 21.43
N VAL A 109 7.23 5.25 20.61
CA VAL A 109 8.25 6.30 20.71
C VAL A 109 8.51 6.89 19.33
N ALA A 110 8.78 8.18 19.28
CA ALA A 110 9.21 8.91 18.07
C ALA A 110 10.64 9.42 18.22
N ALA A 111 11.43 9.29 17.16
CA ALA A 111 12.73 9.95 17.04
C ALA A 111 12.79 10.76 15.75
N LYS A 112 13.30 12.00 15.84
CA LYS A 112 13.53 12.85 14.67
C LYS A 112 14.89 12.50 14.06
N ILE A 113 14.90 12.21 12.76
CA ILE A 113 16.10 11.79 12.03
C ILE A 113 16.47 12.86 11.00
N GLY A 114 17.70 13.31 11.02
CA GLY A 114 18.23 14.27 10.05
C GLY A 114 18.70 13.62 8.74
N PRO A 115 19.08 14.45 7.76
CA PRO A 115 19.61 13.99 6.47
C PRO A 115 20.88 13.12 6.57
N GLU A 116 21.64 13.27 7.66
CA GLU A 116 22.84 12.47 7.97
C GLU A 116 22.51 11.13 8.66
N GLY A 117 21.23 10.74 8.72
CA GLY A 117 20.79 9.51 9.37
C GLY A 117 20.91 9.51 10.90
N LYS A 118 21.26 10.65 11.50
CA LYS A 118 21.42 10.81 12.95
C LYS A 118 20.17 11.38 13.61
N LYS A 119 19.95 11.05 14.87
CA LYS A 119 18.86 11.66 15.64
C LYS A 119 19.07 13.15 15.85
N ILE A 120 17.97 13.90 15.82
CA ILE A 120 17.90 15.33 16.18
C ILE A 120 17.10 15.42 17.48
N GLY A 121 17.77 15.81 18.56
CA GLY A 121 17.18 15.82 19.89
C GLY A 121 16.99 14.42 20.50
N GLU A 122 16.26 14.36 21.61
CA GLU A 122 15.98 13.09 22.28
C GLU A 122 14.68 12.45 21.78
N PRO A 123 14.58 11.10 21.78
CA PRO A 123 13.34 10.41 21.44
C PRO A 123 12.19 10.79 22.37
N ILE A 124 11.00 10.93 21.82
CA ILE A 124 9.77 11.34 22.51
C ILE A 124 8.88 10.12 22.72
N GLN A 125 8.53 9.82 23.97
CA GLN A 125 7.54 8.82 24.28
C GLN A 125 6.13 9.35 23.95
N LEU A 126 5.44 8.71 22.98
CA LEU A 126 4.11 9.12 22.54
C LEU A 126 3.00 8.48 23.38
N ASP A 127 3.14 7.17 23.67
CA ASP A 127 2.18 6.42 24.49
C ASP A 127 2.80 5.16 25.08
N THR A 128 2.10 4.58 26.06
CA THR A 128 2.41 3.27 26.63
C THR A 128 1.14 2.44 26.80
N THR A 129 1.30 1.12 26.78
CA THR A 129 0.20 0.17 27.01
C THR A 129 0.69 -0.98 27.88
N ASP A 130 0.03 -1.15 29.03
CA ASP A 130 0.22 -2.36 29.85
C ASP A 130 -0.46 -3.55 29.18
N ILE A 131 0.29 -4.64 29.06
CA ILE A 131 -0.20 -5.91 28.51
C ILE A 131 0.16 -7.04 29.46
N SER A 132 -0.70 -8.06 29.52
CA SER A 132 -0.48 -9.22 30.41
C SER A 132 0.27 -10.37 29.74
N TYR A 133 0.74 -10.19 28.51
CA TYR A 133 1.38 -11.21 27.69
C TYR A 133 2.54 -10.62 26.89
N SER A 134 3.35 -11.47 26.28
CA SER A 134 4.37 -11.02 25.33
C SER A 134 3.72 -10.71 24.00
N SER A 135 3.83 -9.46 23.56
CA SER A 135 3.37 -9.06 22.22
C SER A 135 4.52 -9.18 21.22
N SER A 136 4.34 -10.04 20.24
CA SER A 136 5.18 -10.06 19.03
C SER A 136 4.65 -9.14 17.93
N ASN A 137 3.46 -8.56 18.12
CA ASN A 137 2.69 -7.87 17.12
C ASN A 137 2.62 -6.37 17.39
N LYS A 138 2.39 -5.61 16.33
CA LYS A 138 2.15 -4.17 16.31
C LYS A 138 0.86 -3.85 17.09
N LEU A 139 0.95 -3.05 18.16
CA LEU A 139 -0.21 -2.58 18.91
C LEU A 139 -0.69 -1.21 18.45
N TYR A 140 0.23 -0.35 18.05
CA TYR A 140 -0.06 1.00 17.59
C TYR A 140 0.02 1.08 16.08
N ASN A 141 -1.01 1.63 15.45
CA ASN A 141 -1.00 1.99 14.06
C ASN A 141 -0.62 3.48 13.93
N PHE A 142 0.25 3.77 12.97
CA PHE A 142 0.67 5.11 12.63
C PHE A 142 0.09 5.46 11.26
N ILE A 143 -0.69 6.54 11.21
CA ILE A 143 -1.27 7.08 9.98
C ILE A 143 -1.03 8.59 9.91
N TYR A 144 -1.08 9.13 8.71
CA TYR A 144 -0.88 10.56 8.48
C TYR A 144 -1.74 11.06 7.31
N SER A 145 -2.04 12.35 7.33
CA SER A 145 -2.78 13.02 6.25
C SER A 145 -1.95 13.11 4.97
N GLU A 146 -2.62 13.28 3.84
CA GLU A 146 -1.97 13.36 2.52
C GLU A 146 -0.93 14.49 2.46
N ASP A 147 -1.25 15.65 3.04
CA ASP A 147 -0.34 16.80 3.16
C ASP A 147 0.71 16.66 4.26
N LYS A 148 0.66 15.57 5.04
CA LYS A 148 1.54 15.26 6.17
C LYS A 148 1.53 16.31 7.30
N GLN A 149 0.51 17.16 7.37
CA GLN A 149 0.39 18.14 8.46
C GLN A 149 -0.23 17.55 9.73
N GLN A 150 -1.01 16.46 9.58
CA GLN A 150 -1.66 15.74 10.66
C GLN A 150 -1.09 14.33 10.78
N LEU A 151 -0.75 13.93 11.99
CA LEU A 151 -0.21 12.62 12.33
C LEU A 151 -1.12 11.99 13.40
N MET A 152 -1.42 10.72 13.29
CA MET A 152 -2.20 10.03 14.31
C MET A 152 -1.58 8.69 14.67
N ILE A 153 -1.46 8.47 15.98
CA ILE A 153 -1.23 7.16 16.57
C ILE A 153 -2.56 6.64 17.06
N LEU A 154 -2.91 5.44 16.64
CA LEU A 154 -4.15 4.81 17.10
C LEU A 154 -3.90 3.36 17.51
N LYS A 155 -4.64 2.92 18.51
CA LYS A 155 -4.78 1.51 18.88
C LYS A 155 -6.23 1.13 19.05
N VAL A 156 -6.55 -0.08 18.67
CA VAL A 156 -7.88 -0.67 18.80
C VAL A 156 -7.79 -1.88 19.73
N ASN A 157 -8.69 -1.96 20.67
CA ASN A 157 -8.82 -3.09 21.57
C ASN A 157 -10.25 -3.63 21.52
N ASN A 158 -10.40 -4.93 21.33
CA ASN A 158 -11.69 -5.62 21.25
C ASN A 158 -11.87 -6.69 22.35
N LYS A 159 -11.14 -6.58 23.46
CA LYS A 159 -11.04 -7.59 24.54
C LYS A 159 -12.39 -8.15 25.05
N ASN A 160 -13.47 -7.43 24.85
CA ASN A 160 -14.79 -7.82 25.36
C ASN A 160 -15.71 -8.44 24.30
N GLU A 161 -15.25 -8.66 23.06
CA GLU A 161 -16.02 -9.22 21.93
C GLU A 161 -17.40 -8.56 21.66
N LYS A 162 -17.69 -7.41 22.29
CA LYS A 162 -18.94 -6.65 22.14
C LYS A 162 -18.74 -5.22 21.69
N LYS A 163 -17.49 -4.75 21.76
CA LYS A 163 -17.15 -3.37 21.40
C LYS A 163 -15.68 -3.24 21.07
N TYR A 164 -15.38 -2.34 20.13
CA TYR A 164 -14.05 -1.85 19.88
C TYR A 164 -13.77 -0.64 20.77
N MET A 165 -12.64 -0.63 21.44
CA MET A 165 -12.17 0.51 22.21
C MET A 165 -10.99 1.14 21.46
N PHE A 166 -11.20 2.31 20.93
CA PHE A 166 -10.17 3.09 20.26
C PHE A 166 -9.49 4.05 21.23
N LYS A 167 -8.18 4.13 21.15
CA LYS A 167 -7.42 5.27 21.67
C LYS A 167 -6.72 5.92 20.49
N THR A 168 -6.97 7.22 20.29
CA THR A 168 -6.35 8.03 19.23
C THR A 168 -5.56 9.17 19.86
N LEU A 169 -4.37 9.41 19.33
CA LEU A 169 -3.50 10.54 19.67
C LEU A 169 -3.24 11.29 18.37
N LEU A 170 -3.82 12.47 18.24
CA LEU A 170 -3.65 13.34 17.08
C LEU A 170 -2.54 14.37 17.37
N PHE A 171 -1.64 14.53 16.43
CA PHE A 171 -0.50 15.44 16.49
C PHE A 171 -0.43 16.30 15.23
N ASP A 172 0.21 17.44 15.32
CA ASP A 172 0.71 18.16 14.14
C ASP A 172 2.02 17.52 13.60
N LYS A 173 2.53 18.06 12.49
CA LYS A 173 3.77 17.58 11.85
C LYS A 173 5.02 17.65 12.74
N ASP A 174 4.99 18.48 13.77
CA ASP A 174 6.11 18.67 14.71
C ASP A 174 5.94 17.85 16.00
N LEU A 175 4.93 16.94 16.01
CA LEU A 175 4.51 16.10 17.14
C LEU A 175 4.02 16.87 18.36
N ASN A 176 3.49 18.09 18.18
CA ASN A 176 2.71 18.74 19.22
C ASN A 176 1.36 18.03 19.33
N MET A 177 1.00 17.63 20.56
CA MET A 177 -0.26 16.94 20.82
C MET A 177 -1.44 17.89 20.60
N LEU A 178 -2.33 17.53 19.68
CA LEU A 178 -3.55 18.29 19.38
C LEU A 178 -4.76 17.72 20.13
N LYS A 179 -4.88 16.39 20.20
CA LYS A 179 -6.02 15.73 20.86
C LYS A 179 -5.69 14.29 21.27
N ILE A 180 -6.16 13.90 22.44
CA ILE A 180 -6.25 12.50 22.88
C ILE A 180 -7.71 12.15 23.02
N SER A 181 -8.13 11.02 22.45
CA SER A 181 -9.50 10.54 22.56
C SER A 181 -9.54 9.04 22.90
N ARG A 182 -10.58 8.67 23.65
CA ARG A 182 -10.95 7.27 23.88
C ARG A 182 -12.39 7.09 23.44
N VAL A 183 -12.60 6.33 22.38
CA VAL A 183 -13.90 6.22 21.72
C VAL A 183 -14.30 4.75 21.63
N ILE A 184 -15.56 4.48 21.83
CA ILE A 184 -16.13 3.14 21.73
C ILE A 184 -16.95 3.03 20.46
N LEU A 185 -16.72 1.96 19.69
CA LEU A 185 -17.57 1.53 18.59
C LEU A 185 -18.23 0.21 18.98
N PRO A 186 -19.57 0.11 18.96
CA PRO A 186 -20.25 -1.16 19.18
C PRO A 186 -19.85 -2.19 18.13
N MET A 187 -19.67 -3.44 18.52
CA MET A 187 -19.57 -4.57 17.60
C MET A 187 -20.96 -5.14 17.36
N THR A 188 -21.31 -5.41 16.13
CA THR A 188 -22.60 -6.00 15.78
C THR A 188 -22.55 -7.50 15.95
N ASP A 189 -21.44 -8.15 15.51
CA ASP A 189 -21.23 -9.59 15.56
C ASP A 189 -19.71 -9.88 15.60
N ARG A 190 -19.36 -11.17 15.81
CA ARG A 190 -17.98 -11.68 15.70
C ARG A 190 -17.42 -11.59 14.26
N ASN A 191 -18.30 -11.42 13.28
CA ASN A 191 -17.94 -11.29 11.87
C ASN A 191 -17.74 -9.85 11.41
N ASP A 192 -17.82 -8.89 12.33
CA ASP A 192 -17.52 -7.48 12.03
C ASP A 192 -16.09 -7.34 11.48
N ILE A 193 -15.96 -6.45 10.52
CA ILE A 193 -14.68 -6.04 9.96
C ILE A 193 -14.51 -4.53 10.04
N LEU A 194 -13.26 -4.12 10.22
CA LEU A 194 -12.84 -2.73 10.08
C LEU A 194 -11.93 -2.63 8.86
N THR A 195 -12.13 -1.62 8.02
CA THR A 195 -11.25 -1.36 6.87
C THR A 195 -9.97 -0.64 7.27
N GLU A 196 -9.13 -0.32 6.30
CA GLU A 196 -7.98 0.56 6.49
C GLU A 196 -8.38 1.89 7.13
N PHE A 197 -7.58 2.31 8.09
CA PHE A 197 -7.72 3.62 8.69
C PHE A 197 -7.06 4.68 7.81
N SER A 198 -7.73 5.79 7.59
CA SER A 198 -7.24 6.94 6.85
C SER A 198 -7.40 8.21 7.67
N LEU A 199 -6.48 9.15 7.48
CA LEU A 199 -6.53 10.47 8.09
C LEU A 199 -6.64 11.52 6.99
N ASP A 200 -7.64 12.40 7.06
CA ASP A 200 -7.75 13.51 6.13
C ASP A 200 -6.89 14.71 6.56
N ASN A 201 -6.80 15.73 5.70
CA ASN A 201 -5.98 16.92 5.99
C ASN A 201 -6.53 17.79 7.14
N GLU A 202 -7.77 17.57 7.56
CA GLU A 202 -8.39 18.23 8.71
C GLU A 202 -8.15 17.47 10.02
N GLY A 203 -7.50 16.30 9.96
CA GLY A 203 -7.25 15.42 11.11
C GLY A 203 -8.42 14.53 11.49
N HIS A 204 -9.40 14.35 10.59
CA HIS A 204 -10.49 13.40 10.80
C HIS A 204 -10.02 11.97 10.51
N LEU A 205 -10.26 11.07 11.47
CA LEU A 205 -10.05 9.64 11.27
C LEU A 205 -11.26 9.05 10.54
N ILE A 206 -11.00 8.28 9.49
CA ILE A 206 -12.01 7.64 8.64
C ILE A 206 -11.67 6.17 8.48
N PHE A 207 -12.66 5.32 8.54
CA PHE A 207 -12.57 3.90 8.23
C PHE A 207 -13.95 3.31 7.94
N GLY A 208 -13.99 2.11 7.39
CA GLY A 208 -15.24 1.37 7.19
C GLY A 208 -15.48 0.37 8.30
N HIS A 209 -16.76 0.18 8.64
CA HIS A 209 -17.25 -0.87 9.52
C HIS A 209 -18.27 -1.71 8.76
N GLY A 210 -17.95 -2.97 8.51
CA GLY A 210 -18.76 -3.90 7.74
C GLY A 210 -19.24 -5.08 8.56
N ASP A 211 -20.51 -5.49 8.33
CA ASP A 211 -21.09 -6.73 8.85
C ASP A 211 -21.01 -7.81 7.77
N ARG A 212 -20.40 -8.96 8.09
CA ARG A 212 -20.38 -10.14 7.23
C ARG A 212 -21.40 -11.19 7.70
N ALA A 213 -21.94 -11.95 6.75
CA ALA A 213 -22.72 -13.12 7.11
C ALA A 213 -21.84 -14.20 7.77
N SER A 214 -22.38 -14.94 8.74
CA SER A 214 -21.64 -15.95 9.52
C SER A 214 -21.01 -17.08 8.70
N ASN A 215 -21.53 -17.33 7.48
CA ASN A 215 -21.04 -18.37 6.57
C ASN A 215 -20.60 -17.79 5.20
N ASP A 216 -20.57 -16.47 5.05
CA ASP A 216 -20.26 -15.79 3.82
C ASP A 216 -19.14 -14.79 4.04
N GLN A 217 -18.27 -14.64 3.07
CA GLN A 217 -17.16 -13.70 3.16
C GLN A 217 -17.57 -12.27 2.76
N ASN A 218 -18.77 -12.11 2.21
CA ASN A 218 -19.26 -10.86 1.66
C ASN A 218 -19.83 -9.94 2.73
N ILE A 219 -19.67 -8.63 2.55
CA ILE A 219 -20.18 -7.60 3.41
C ILE A 219 -21.65 -7.37 3.07
N LEU A 220 -22.55 -7.58 4.05
CA LEU A 220 -23.99 -7.39 3.91
C LEU A 220 -24.44 -5.99 4.27
N LYS A 221 -23.75 -5.35 5.21
CA LYS A 221 -23.98 -3.97 5.64
C LYS A 221 -22.65 -3.27 5.76
N PHE A 222 -22.63 -2.02 5.38
CA PHE A 222 -21.42 -1.22 5.46
C PHE A 222 -21.71 0.19 5.96
N ASN A 223 -20.85 0.66 6.87
CA ASN A 223 -20.91 2.00 7.40
C ASN A 223 -19.58 2.70 7.17
N LEU A 224 -19.61 3.93 6.72
CA LEU A 224 -18.49 4.84 6.83
C LEU A 224 -18.45 5.39 8.25
N VAL A 225 -17.36 5.19 8.96
CA VAL A 225 -17.17 5.68 10.32
C VAL A 225 -16.19 6.83 10.30
N GLN A 226 -16.60 7.95 10.90
CA GLN A 226 -15.79 9.16 11.01
C GLN A 226 -15.63 9.58 12.46
N LYS A 227 -14.41 9.90 12.85
CA LYS A 227 -14.14 10.66 14.08
C LYS A 227 -13.58 12.02 13.69
N GLN A 228 -14.32 13.08 13.94
CA GLN A 228 -13.79 14.42 13.76
C GLN A 228 -12.59 14.67 14.67
N ALA A 229 -11.66 15.50 14.22
CA ALA A 229 -10.38 15.77 14.89
C ALA A 229 -10.54 16.01 16.41
N GLN A 230 -11.48 16.87 16.79
CA GLN A 230 -11.71 17.29 18.17
C GLN A 230 -12.82 16.52 18.92
N ALA A 231 -13.58 15.66 18.20
CA ALA A 231 -14.68 14.91 18.82
C ALA A 231 -14.18 13.71 19.64
N ASP A 232 -14.94 13.32 20.65
CA ASP A 232 -14.73 12.12 21.46
C ASP A 232 -15.81 11.05 21.14
N THR A 233 -16.41 11.14 19.96
CA THR A 233 -17.44 10.21 19.46
C THR A 233 -17.19 9.88 18.00
N PHE A 234 -17.71 8.71 17.57
CA PHE A 234 -17.82 8.36 16.17
C PHE A 234 -19.15 8.83 15.59
N SER A 235 -19.13 9.36 14.38
CA SER A 235 -20.28 9.47 13.49
C SER A 235 -20.32 8.24 12.61
N ILE A 236 -21.41 7.47 12.66
CA ILE A 236 -21.61 6.25 11.88
C ILE A 236 -22.58 6.59 10.75
N LYS A 237 -22.14 6.40 9.52
CA LYS A 237 -22.83 6.81 8.30
C LYS A 237 -23.14 5.56 7.48
N PRO A 238 -24.38 5.05 7.51
CA PRO A 238 -24.77 3.87 6.76
C PRO A 238 -24.68 4.14 5.25
N ILE A 239 -24.09 3.20 4.52
CA ILE A 239 -24.01 3.21 3.06
C ILE A 239 -25.12 2.31 2.52
N ASN A 240 -25.92 2.84 1.59
CA ASN A 240 -27.01 2.07 0.99
C ASN A 240 -26.45 1.05 -0.02
N LEU A 241 -26.76 -0.23 0.14
CA LEU A 241 -26.27 -1.31 -0.72
C LEU A 241 -27.34 -1.88 -1.69
N ASP A 242 -28.58 -1.43 -1.67
CA ASP A 242 -29.67 -1.79 -2.62
C ASP A 242 -29.68 -3.28 -3.04
N ASN A 243 -29.62 -4.20 -2.09
CA ASN A 243 -29.62 -5.67 -2.30
C ASN A 243 -28.37 -6.23 -3.01
N ILE A 244 -27.26 -5.50 -3.02
CA ILE A 244 -25.96 -6.05 -3.36
C ILE A 244 -25.17 -6.38 -2.09
N THR A 245 -24.15 -7.21 -2.22
CA THR A 245 -23.16 -7.46 -1.18
C THR A 245 -21.80 -7.02 -1.67
N LEU A 246 -21.00 -6.48 -0.77
CA LEU A 246 -19.66 -6.00 -1.13
C LEU A 246 -18.60 -7.03 -0.82
N ASP A 247 -17.54 -6.93 -1.57
CA ASP A 247 -16.27 -7.54 -1.27
C ASP A 247 -15.44 -6.63 -0.37
N GLU A 248 -14.17 -6.58 -0.60
CA GLU A 248 -13.25 -5.63 0.02
C GLU A 248 -13.60 -4.18 -0.32
N VAL A 249 -13.80 -3.33 0.68
CA VAL A 249 -14.06 -1.89 0.48
C VAL A 249 -12.77 -1.10 0.68
N LYS A 250 -12.37 -0.35 -0.32
CA LYS A 250 -11.32 0.66 -0.22
C LYS A 250 -11.93 2.03 0.02
N ILE A 251 -11.32 2.79 0.95
CA ILE A 251 -11.74 4.15 1.28
C ILE A 251 -10.59 5.11 1.08
N LYS A 252 -10.86 6.24 0.42
CA LYS A 252 -9.88 7.29 0.21
C LYS A 252 -10.47 8.66 0.56
N ALA A 253 -9.73 9.47 1.30
CA ALA A 253 -10.07 10.87 1.50
C ALA A 253 -9.67 11.68 0.26
N ASP A 254 -10.63 12.31 -0.39
CA ASP A 254 -10.42 13.27 -1.47
C ASP A 254 -10.43 14.69 -0.90
N ASN A 255 -9.26 15.10 -0.39
CA ASN A 255 -9.11 16.40 0.24
C ASN A 255 -9.33 17.55 -0.74
N SER A 256 -9.02 17.35 -2.02
CA SER A 256 -9.16 18.37 -3.06
C SER A 256 -10.61 18.66 -3.40
N ASN A 257 -11.48 17.66 -3.33
CA ASN A 257 -12.91 17.77 -3.69
C ASN A 257 -13.83 17.70 -2.47
N GLY A 258 -13.30 17.66 -1.24
CA GLY A 258 -14.06 17.70 0.00
C GLY A 258 -15.01 16.49 0.19
N ARG A 259 -14.55 15.29 -0.15
CA ARG A 259 -15.36 14.05 -0.07
C ARG A 259 -14.53 12.85 0.36
N TYR A 260 -15.21 11.77 0.72
CA TYR A 260 -14.65 10.43 0.89
C TYR A 260 -15.13 9.54 -0.24
N VAL A 261 -14.23 8.83 -0.87
CA VAL A 261 -14.50 7.91 -1.99
C VAL A 261 -14.42 6.48 -1.48
N LEU A 262 -15.47 5.70 -1.73
CA LEU A 262 -15.60 4.30 -1.38
C LEU A 262 -15.71 3.48 -2.66
N THR A 263 -14.95 2.41 -2.77
CA THR A 263 -15.02 1.50 -3.92
C THR A 263 -14.83 0.07 -3.48
N SER A 264 -15.61 -0.83 -4.08
CA SER A 264 -15.56 -2.27 -3.82
C SER A 264 -15.96 -3.05 -5.07
N PHE A 265 -15.57 -4.29 -5.17
CA PHE A 265 -16.29 -5.24 -6.01
C PHE A 265 -17.63 -5.58 -5.35
N TYR A 266 -18.65 -5.90 -6.14
CA TYR A 266 -19.95 -6.29 -5.62
C TYR A 266 -20.50 -7.56 -6.25
N TYR A 267 -21.42 -8.20 -5.51
CA TYR A 267 -22.12 -9.40 -5.92
C TYR A 267 -23.63 -9.13 -5.91
N LYS A 268 -24.36 -9.68 -6.90
CA LYS A 268 -25.81 -9.68 -6.94
C LYS A 268 -26.37 -11.05 -6.52
N GLY A 269 -27.18 -11.06 -5.47
CA GLY A 269 -27.81 -12.28 -4.98
C GLY A 269 -26.82 -13.22 -4.29
N LYS A 270 -27.16 -14.52 -4.24
CA LYS A 270 -26.36 -15.57 -3.55
C LYS A 270 -25.25 -16.18 -4.43
N LYS A 271 -24.79 -15.49 -5.45
CA LYS A 271 -23.77 -15.99 -6.38
C LYS A 271 -22.39 -15.52 -5.91
N ASN A 272 -21.43 -16.41 -5.90
CA ASN A 272 -20.03 -16.10 -5.57
C ASN A 272 -19.25 -15.63 -6.81
N THR A 273 -19.86 -14.80 -7.65
CA THR A 273 -19.22 -14.24 -8.85
C THR A 273 -19.33 -12.72 -8.80
N ILE A 274 -18.23 -12.03 -8.98
CA ILE A 274 -18.19 -10.58 -9.03
C ILE A 274 -18.99 -10.07 -10.23
N ASP A 275 -20.02 -9.27 -9.96
CA ASP A 275 -20.90 -8.68 -10.98
C ASP A 275 -20.37 -7.34 -11.49
N GLY A 276 -19.71 -6.54 -10.62
CA GLY A 276 -19.23 -5.22 -10.99
C GLY A 276 -18.45 -4.49 -9.90
N ILE A 277 -18.37 -3.18 -10.09
CA ILE A 277 -17.75 -2.23 -9.16
C ILE A 277 -18.86 -1.44 -8.47
N PHE A 278 -18.83 -1.44 -7.14
CA PHE A 278 -19.60 -0.52 -6.31
C PHE A 278 -18.77 0.74 -6.07
N HIS A 279 -19.40 1.89 -6.23
CA HIS A 279 -18.81 3.19 -5.95
C HIS A 279 -19.80 4.03 -5.17
N SER A 280 -19.33 4.65 -4.08
CA SER A 280 -20.10 5.63 -3.32
C SER A 280 -19.19 6.77 -2.88
N GLU A 281 -19.76 7.94 -2.71
CA GLU A 281 -19.08 9.12 -2.23
C GLU A 281 -19.83 9.70 -1.03
N TRP A 282 -19.08 10.19 -0.08
CA TRP A 282 -19.62 10.95 1.04
C TRP A 282 -19.14 12.39 0.96
N ASN A 283 -20.06 13.33 0.76
CA ASN A 283 -19.77 14.76 0.71
C ASN A 283 -19.53 15.28 2.14
N LYS A 284 -18.38 15.88 2.38
CA LYS A 284 -17.98 16.38 3.72
C LYS A 284 -18.78 17.62 4.13
N ALA A 285 -19.14 18.50 3.19
CA ALA A 285 -19.80 19.76 3.47
C ALA A 285 -21.28 19.58 3.81
N THR A 286 -21.98 18.69 3.09
CA THR A 286 -23.41 18.40 3.30
C THR A 286 -23.64 17.26 4.29
N ASP A 287 -22.60 16.49 4.60
CA ASP A 287 -22.63 15.28 5.41
C ASP A 287 -23.66 14.23 4.89
N THR A 288 -23.68 14.05 3.58
CA THR A 288 -24.60 13.14 2.88
C THR A 288 -23.89 12.24 1.89
N GLU A 289 -24.47 11.05 1.67
CA GLU A 289 -24.05 10.14 0.61
C GLU A 289 -24.41 10.72 -0.77
N ALA A 290 -23.48 10.60 -1.71
CA ALA A 290 -23.65 10.98 -3.10
C ALA A 290 -23.08 9.90 -4.03
N ASN A 291 -23.53 9.90 -5.29
CA ASN A 291 -23.01 9.01 -6.35
C ASN A 291 -22.95 7.52 -5.96
N ASN A 292 -24.00 7.01 -5.29
CA ASN A 292 -24.10 5.60 -4.94
C ASN A 292 -24.45 4.77 -6.19
N LEU A 293 -23.47 4.05 -6.73
CA LEU A 293 -23.55 3.39 -8.04
C LEU A 293 -23.06 1.94 -7.98
N ALA A 294 -23.85 1.04 -8.59
CA ALA A 294 -23.42 -0.33 -8.88
C ALA A 294 -23.16 -0.45 -10.39
N ILE A 295 -21.90 -0.42 -10.79
CA ILE A 295 -21.44 -0.38 -12.19
C ILE A 295 -21.13 -1.79 -12.64
N PRO A 296 -21.89 -2.40 -13.58
CA PRO A 296 -21.64 -3.76 -14.04
C PRO A 296 -20.38 -3.83 -14.92
N LEU A 297 -19.58 -4.89 -14.75
CA LEU A 297 -18.48 -5.22 -15.65
C LEU A 297 -19.02 -5.87 -16.92
N ASN A 298 -18.73 -5.28 -18.07
CA ASN A 298 -19.14 -5.80 -19.37
C ASN A 298 -18.33 -7.02 -19.82
N ASP A 299 -18.80 -7.70 -20.88
CA ASP A 299 -18.16 -8.92 -21.36
C ASP A 299 -16.79 -8.67 -22.00
N ASP A 300 -16.52 -7.49 -22.52
CA ASP A 300 -15.23 -7.15 -23.15
C ASP A 300 -14.11 -7.14 -22.12
N ILE A 301 -14.30 -6.39 -21.01
CA ILE A 301 -13.30 -6.37 -19.91
C ILE A 301 -13.18 -7.74 -19.24
N ARG A 302 -14.30 -8.50 -19.15
CA ARG A 302 -14.26 -9.88 -18.60
C ARG A 302 -13.45 -10.81 -19.49
N ALA A 303 -13.62 -10.70 -20.82
CA ALA A 303 -12.88 -11.52 -21.78
C ALA A 303 -11.38 -11.23 -21.74
N GLU A 304 -11.01 -9.95 -21.57
CA GLU A 304 -9.62 -9.54 -21.50
C GLU A 304 -8.97 -9.91 -20.15
N ALA A 305 -9.71 -9.76 -19.06
CA ALA A 305 -9.20 -10.01 -17.69
C ALA A 305 -9.15 -11.49 -17.29
N ARG A 306 -9.92 -12.36 -17.94
CA ARG A 306 -10.23 -13.73 -17.46
C ARG A 306 -9.02 -14.67 -17.27
N GLY A 307 -7.89 -14.43 -17.94
CA GLY A 307 -6.80 -15.39 -17.96
C GLY A 307 -7.29 -16.78 -18.45
N GLU A 308 -7.10 -17.82 -17.62
CA GLU A 308 -7.59 -19.19 -17.88
C GLU A 308 -9.03 -19.43 -17.39
N ASN A 309 -9.62 -18.50 -16.66
CA ASN A 309 -10.98 -18.60 -16.12
C ASN A 309 -12.05 -18.50 -17.23
N ASN A 310 -13.25 -18.97 -16.92
CA ASN A 310 -14.39 -18.69 -17.80
C ASN A 310 -14.85 -17.23 -17.65
N LEU A 311 -15.59 -16.72 -18.63
CA LEU A 311 -16.01 -15.32 -18.70
C LEU A 311 -16.75 -14.85 -17.43
N ARG A 312 -17.60 -15.72 -16.86
CA ARG A 312 -18.40 -15.40 -15.68
C ARG A 312 -17.55 -15.21 -14.44
N ASN A 313 -16.50 -16.02 -14.26
CA ASN A 313 -15.63 -16.04 -13.10
C ASN A 313 -14.36 -15.19 -13.29
N ALA A 314 -14.29 -14.40 -14.36
CA ALA A 314 -13.11 -13.65 -14.77
C ALA A 314 -12.50 -12.80 -13.66
N PHE A 315 -13.32 -12.27 -12.76
CA PHE A 315 -12.89 -11.36 -11.68
C PHE A 315 -12.85 -12.02 -10.29
N ASN A 316 -13.15 -13.29 -10.14
CA ASN A 316 -13.25 -13.91 -8.81
C ASN A 316 -11.96 -13.87 -7.98
N ASP A 317 -10.80 -13.86 -8.64
CA ASP A 317 -9.50 -13.80 -7.99
C ASP A 317 -8.88 -12.38 -8.06
N TYR A 318 -9.67 -11.39 -8.49
CA TYR A 318 -9.22 -9.98 -8.48
C TYR A 318 -9.49 -9.32 -7.15
N TYR A 319 -8.50 -8.53 -6.69
CA TYR A 319 -8.54 -7.74 -5.47
C TYR A 319 -8.22 -6.28 -5.79
N LEU A 320 -9.01 -5.37 -5.27
CA LEU A 320 -8.73 -3.94 -5.39
C LEU A 320 -7.44 -3.60 -4.66
N GLN A 321 -6.49 -3.00 -5.36
CA GLN A 321 -5.20 -2.65 -4.79
C GLN A 321 -5.15 -1.16 -4.41
N GLN A 322 -5.59 -0.28 -5.30
CA GLN A 322 -5.41 1.15 -5.12
C GLN A 322 -6.55 1.97 -5.73
N ILE A 323 -6.85 3.10 -5.08
CA ILE A 323 -7.63 4.21 -5.64
C ILE A 323 -6.67 5.38 -5.85
N VAL A 324 -6.58 5.89 -7.07
CA VAL A 324 -5.85 7.10 -7.43
C VAL A 324 -6.87 8.19 -7.75
N LEU A 325 -6.92 9.21 -6.90
CA LEU A 325 -7.83 10.34 -7.08
C LEU A 325 -7.30 11.30 -8.14
N ARG A 326 -8.20 11.85 -8.93
CA ARG A 326 -7.89 12.84 -9.99
C ARG A 326 -8.37 14.23 -9.55
N LYS A 327 -7.66 15.26 -9.99
CA LYS A 327 -7.99 16.66 -9.66
C LYS A 327 -9.34 17.12 -10.23
N ASP A 328 -9.78 16.50 -11.32
CA ASP A 328 -11.08 16.79 -11.97
C ASP A 328 -12.26 16.12 -11.27
N GLY A 329 -12.03 15.47 -10.14
CA GLY A 329 -13.01 14.73 -9.38
C GLY A 329 -13.24 13.29 -9.85
N GLY A 330 -12.60 12.86 -10.94
CA GLY A 330 -12.58 11.45 -11.33
C GLY A 330 -11.60 10.63 -10.47
N PHE A 331 -11.57 9.32 -10.71
CA PHE A 331 -10.66 8.42 -10.02
C PHE A 331 -10.26 7.24 -10.91
N VAL A 332 -9.13 6.65 -10.58
CA VAL A 332 -8.64 5.42 -11.22
C VAL A 332 -8.53 4.34 -10.15
N ILE A 333 -9.03 3.16 -10.44
CA ILE A 333 -8.81 1.98 -9.60
C ILE A 333 -7.89 1.00 -10.28
N THR A 334 -7.10 0.31 -9.48
CA THR A 334 -6.30 -0.83 -9.93
C THR A 334 -6.73 -2.07 -9.17
N ALA A 335 -6.82 -3.19 -9.87
CA ALA A 335 -7.08 -4.49 -9.29
C ALA A 335 -6.13 -5.53 -9.88
N GLU A 336 -5.71 -6.48 -9.08
CA GLU A 336 -4.76 -7.52 -9.46
C GLU A 336 -5.35 -8.90 -9.21
N ASN A 337 -5.10 -9.82 -10.13
CA ASN A 337 -5.48 -11.21 -10.00
C ASN A 337 -4.47 -11.92 -9.09
N LEU A 338 -4.90 -12.35 -7.90
CA LEU A 338 -4.06 -12.94 -6.85
C LEU A 338 -4.67 -14.26 -6.37
N TYR A 339 -3.89 -15.35 -6.41
CA TYR A 339 -4.35 -16.63 -5.91
C TYR A 339 -3.18 -17.50 -5.44
N THR A 340 -3.49 -18.53 -4.66
CA THR A 340 -2.49 -19.52 -4.24
C THR A 340 -2.82 -20.89 -4.78
N THR A 341 -1.77 -21.65 -5.11
CA THR A 341 -1.89 -23.05 -5.47
C THR A 341 -1.03 -23.91 -4.55
N ASN A 342 -1.60 -25.00 -4.02
CA ASN A 342 -0.88 -25.95 -3.20
C ASN A 342 -0.62 -27.22 -4.01
N ARG A 343 0.58 -27.79 -3.92
CA ARG A 343 0.83 -29.13 -4.47
C ARG A 343 -0.02 -30.16 -3.72
N GLY A 344 -1.13 -30.58 -4.35
CA GLY A 344 -1.98 -31.66 -3.87
C GLY A 344 -3.39 -31.31 -3.43
N SER A 345 -3.77 -30.05 -3.33
CA SER A 345 -5.15 -29.63 -3.06
C SER A 345 -5.35 -28.18 -3.48
N ALA A 346 -6.31 -27.94 -4.36
CA ALA A 346 -6.81 -26.59 -4.59
C ALA A 346 -7.65 -26.19 -3.37
N ASN A 347 -7.03 -25.65 -2.33
CA ASN A 347 -7.79 -24.96 -1.29
C ASN A 347 -8.24 -23.63 -1.88
N PRO A 348 -9.56 -23.35 -1.89
CA PRO A 348 -10.03 -22.02 -2.25
C PRO A 348 -9.37 -21.02 -1.31
N PHE A 349 -8.73 -20.04 -1.88
CA PHE A 349 -8.10 -18.96 -1.15
C PHE A 349 -9.17 -18.25 -0.33
N ASN A 350 -8.90 -18.06 0.96
CA ASN A 350 -9.79 -17.24 1.76
C ASN A 350 -9.60 -15.78 1.33
N ARG A 351 -10.60 -15.22 0.67
CA ARG A 351 -10.56 -13.89 0.08
C ARG A 351 -10.21 -12.78 1.08
N TRP A 352 -10.39 -13.02 2.36
CA TRP A 352 -10.08 -12.08 3.44
C TRP A 352 -8.66 -12.23 4.01
N ASN A 353 -7.99 -13.33 3.71
CA ASN A 353 -6.64 -13.64 4.16
C ASN A 353 -5.65 -13.73 2.99
N TYR A 354 -5.92 -13.02 1.90
CA TYR A 354 -4.97 -12.98 0.80
C TYR A 354 -3.75 -12.14 1.18
N PHE A 355 -2.63 -12.46 0.57
CA PHE A 355 -1.40 -11.70 0.77
C PHE A 355 -1.58 -10.25 0.30
N GLY A 356 -1.19 -9.30 1.15
CA GLY A 356 -1.38 -7.87 0.91
C GLY A 356 -2.77 -7.34 1.27
N SER A 357 -3.66 -8.16 1.85
CA SER A 357 -4.93 -7.65 2.39
C SER A 357 -4.68 -6.68 3.54
N PRO A 358 -5.24 -5.46 3.46
CA PRO A 358 -5.17 -4.51 4.57
C PRO A 358 -6.18 -4.83 5.68
N TYR A 359 -7.07 -5.82 5.47
CA TYR A 359 -8.12 -6.14 6.42
C TYR A 359 -7.58 -6.82 7.65
N MET A 360 -8.04 -6.32 8.77
CA MET A 360 -7.80 -6.90 10.06
C MET A 360 -9.13 -7.35 10.64
N ASN A 361 -9.24 -8.63 10.96
CA ASN A 361 -10.34 -9.14 11.76
C ASN A 361 -10.27 -8.56 13.18
N ALA A 362 -11.39 -8.58 13.90
CA ALA A 362 -11.41 -8.15 15.30
C ALA A 362 -10.37 -8.90 16.16
N SER A 363 -10.10 -10.18 15.88
CA SER A 363 -9.05 -10.97 16.49
C SER A 363 -7.63 -10.51 16.16
N ASP A 364 -7.43 -9.95 14.96
CA ASP A 364 -6.11 -9.55 14.48
C ASP A 364 -5.58 -8.32 15.23
N TYR A 365 -6.46 -7.43 15.67
CA TYR A 365 -6.09 -6.28 16.51
C TYR A 365 -5.56 -6.69 17.87
N TYR A 366 -5.91 -7.88 18.34
CA TYR A 366 -5.52 -8.34 19.67
C TYR A 366 -4.36 -9.36 19.65
N TYR A 367 -4.34 -10.25 18.66
CA TYR A 367 -3.37 -11.35 18.57
C TYR A 367 -2.40 -11.24 17.39
N TYR A 368 -2.80 -10.58 16.31
CA TYR A 368 -2.06 -10.51 15.04
C TYR A 368 -2.04 -9.09 14.49
N GLY A 369 -1.90 -8.08 15.35
CA GLY A 369 -1.87 -6.70 14.91
C GLY A 369 -0.92 -6.49 13.74
N GLY A 370 -1.47 -6.25 12.56
CA GLY A 370 -0.85 -5.94 11.26
C GLY A 370 0.45 -6.68 10.95
N THR A 371 0.70 -6.99 9.74
CA THR A 371 1.92 -7.66 9.31
C THR A 371 3.11 -7.14 10.10
N GLY A 372 3.51 -7.94 11.08
CA GLY A 372 4.68 -7.64 11.89
C GLY A 372 5.83 -7.34 10.94
N TRP A 373 6.62 -6.38 11.33
CA TRP A 373 7.86 -6.00 10.66
C TRP A 373 8.66 -7.24 10.32
N GLY A 374 8.68 -7.63 9.10
CA GLY A 374 9.36 -8.82 8.62
C GLY A 374 8.98 -9.16 7.21
N TYR A 375 9.95 -9.49 6.43
CA TYR A 375 9.76 -10.25 5.20
C TYR A 375 8.89 -11.47 5.50
N PRO A 376 7.79 -11.70 4.81
CA PRO A 376 6.96 -12.89 5.00
C PRO A 376 7.65 -14.13 4.38
N TYR A 377 8.83 -14.46 4.88
CA TYR A 377 9.44 -15.75 4.62
C TYR A 377 8.91 -16.75 5.64
N ASN A 378 7.69 -17.22 5.42
CA ASN A 378 7.08 -18.26 6.25
C ASN A 378 7.61 -19.64 5.83
N ARG A 379 8.71 -20.06 6.45
CA ARG A 379 9.38 -21.35 6.21
C ARG A 379 8.92 -22.49 7.12
N TRP A 380 7.78 -22.37 7.80
CA TRP A 380 7.31 -23.35 8.78
C TRP A 380 6.02 -24.06 8.33
N GLY A 381 6.00 -24.61 7.15
CA GLY A 381 4.94 -25.50 6.68
C GLY A 381 5.47 -26.52 5.69
N ASN A 382 5.18 -27.80 5.90
CA ASN A 382 5.51 -28.89 4.97
C ASN A 382 4.69 -28.88 3.66
N SER A 383 3.90 -27.83 3.41
CA SER A 383 3.15 -27.66 2.15
C SER A 383 3.81 -26.53 1.34
N VAL A 384 4.26 -26.85 0.15
CA VAL A 384 4.75 -25.84 -0.80
C VAL A 384 3.53 -25.08 -1.32
N THR A 385 3.30 -23.88 -0.80
CA THR A 385 2.28 -22.98 -1.30
C THR A 385 2.91 -22.09 -2.36
N ARG A 386 2.36 -22.10 -3.57
CA ARG A 386 2.74 -21.16 -4.62
C ARG A 386 1.82 -19.97 -4.59
N TYR A 387 2.39 -18.79 -4.52
CA TYR A 387 1.71 -17.50 -4.63
C TYR A 387 1.75 -17.04 -6.08
N ASN A 388 0.60 -16.67 -6.63
CA ASN A 388 0.50 -16.23 -8.02
C ASN A 388 -0.05 -14.79 -8.05
N ALA A 389 0.50 -13.94 -8.93
CA ALA A 389 0.05 -12.59 -9.20
C ALA A 389 0.03 -12.36 -10.71
N ASP A 390 -1.16 -12.45 -11.29
CA ASP A 390 -1.35 -12.36 -12.73
C ASP A 390 -1.86 -10.95 -13.14
N ASN A 391 -2.67 -10.85 -14.15
CA ASN A 391 -3.09 -9.61 -14.79
C ASN A 391 -3.49 -8.49 -13.82
N ILE A 392 -3.19 -7.24 -14.22
CA ILE A 392 -3.66 -6.04 -13.53
C ILE A 392 -4.73 -5.38 -14.38
N VAL A 393 -5.89 -5.14 -13.81
CA VAL A 393 -6.95 -4.35 -14.42
C VAL A 393 -6.89 -2.91 -13.90
N VAL A 394 -6.95 -1.96 -14.81
CA VAL A 394 -6.96 -0.52 -14.50
C VAL A 394 -8.23 0.08 -15.11
N MET A 395 -9.04 0.75 -14.29
CA MET A 395 -10.30 1.36 -14.71
C MET A 395 -10.34 2.82 -14.27
N SER A 396 -10.69 3.72 -15.19
CA SER A 396 -10.84 5.15 -14.91
C SER A 396 -12.30 5.55 -14.96
N PHE A 397 -12.70 6.32 -13.98
CA PHE A 397 -14.06 6.84 -13.85
C PHE A 397 -14.01 8.37 -13.82
N ASP A 398 -15.05 9.01 -14.38
CA ASP A 398 -15.24 10.44 -14.26
C ASP A 398 -15.81 10.82 -12.88
N LYS A 399 -16.01 12.12 -12.66
CA LYS A 399 -16.56 12.66 -11.40
C LYS A 399 -17.97 12.16 -11.08
N ASP A 400 -18.72 11.69 -12.06
CA ASP A 400 -20.09 11.18 -11.92
C ASP A 400 -20.10 9.64 -11.79
N GLY A 401 -18.91 9.01 -11.64
CA GLY A 401 -18.73 7.57 -11.51
C GLY A 401 -18.91 6.77 -12.79
N LYS A 402 -18.95 7.42 -13.96
CA LYS A 402 -19.06 6.75 -15.25
C LYS A 402 -17.69 6.25 -15.71
N LEU A 403 -17.63 4.99 -16.13
CA LEU A 403 -16.42 4.40 -16.70
C LEU A 403 -16.03 5.14 -17.98
N GLN A 404 -14.82 5.69 -18.00
CA GLN A 404 -14.23 6.41 -19.13
C GLN A 404 -13.42 5.45 -20.02
N TRP A 405 -12.55 4.68 -19.41
CA TRP A 405 -11.72 3.68 -20.07
C TRP A 405 -11.29 2.59 -19.09
N ASN A 406 -10.90 1.45 -19.62
CA ASN A 406 -10.28 0.36 -18.89
C ASN A 406 -9.12 -0.23 -19.70
N ASN A 407 -8.19 -0.87 -19.02
CA ASN A 407 -7.06 -1.57 -19.60
C ASN A 407 -6.68 -2.78 -18.76
N VAL A 408 -6.11 -3.78 -19.42
CA VAL A 408 -5.53 -4.93 -18.77
C VAL A 408 -4.03 -5.00 -19.06
N ILE A 409 -3.23 -4.97 -18.01
CA ILE A 409 -1.80 -5.23 -18.10
C ILE A 409 -1.61 -6.72 -17.91
N HIS A 410 -1.24 -7.40 -18.98
CA HIS A 410 -1.00 -8.84 -18.95
C HIS A 410 0.36 -9.14 -18.35
N LYS A 411 0.37 -9.88 -17.28
CA LYS A 411 1.55 -10.46 -16.64
C LYS A 411 1.19 -11.80 -16.00
N SER A 412 2.18 -12.62 -15.74
CA SER A 412 2.02 -13.85 -14.98
C SER A 412 3.25 -14.05 -14.10
N GLN A 413 3.05 -14.10 -12.81
CA GLN A 413 4.11 -14.20 -11.83
C GLN A 413 3.78 -15.26 -10.80
N PHE A 414 4.80 -15.94 -10.31
CA PHE A 414 4.67 -16.81 -9.16
C PHE A 414 5.91 -16.80 -8.28
N ASP A 415 5.73 -17.12 -7.01
CA ASP A 415 6.81 -17.32 -6.06
C ASP A 415 6.43 -18.49 -5.12
N ASP A 416 7.35 -19.43 -4.95
CA ASP A 416 7.16 -20.61 -4.09
C ASP A 416 7.68 -20.38 -2.67
N ASP A 417 8.46 -19.33 -2.45
CA ASP A 417 9.08 -18.99 -1.15
C ASP A 417 8.29 -17.91 -0.37
N GLY A 418 7.38 -17.19 -1.04
CA GLY A 418 6.60 -16.10 -0.46
C GLY A 418 6.05 -15.14 -1.53
N GLU A 419 5.72 -13.94 -1.14
CA GLU A 419 5.07 -12.95 -2.00
C GLU A 419 5.95 -11.70 -2.29
N ALA A 420 7.21 -11.76 -1.90
CA ALA A 420 8.08 -10.58 -1.94
C ALA A 420 8.45 -10.17 -3.38
N THR A 421 8.55 -11.14 -4.29
CA THR A 421 9.02 -10.91 -5.67
C THR A 421 7.90 -10.74 -6.68
N ILE A 422 6.66 -10.97 -6.29
CA ILE A 422 5.47 -10.86 -7.15
C ILE A 422 4.70 -9.57 -6.92
N SER A 423 3.64 -9.34 -7.73
CA SER A 423 2.85 -8.12 -7.75
C SER A 423 3.61 -6.93 -8.37
N TYR A 424 3.16 -5.72 -8.11
CA TYR A 424 3.66 -4.51 -8.77
C TYR A 424 3.74 -3.35 -7.78
N THR A 425 4.41 -2.28 -8.20
CA THR A 425 4.30 -0.96 -7.61
C THR A 425 3.87 0.06 -8.66
N THR A 426 3.17 1.10 -8.21
CA THR A 426 2.82 2.24 -9.05
C THR A 426 3.70 3.44 -8.76
N VAL A 427 4.07 4.16 -9.80
CA VAL A 427 4.76 5.45 -9.71
C VAL A 427 3.94 6.49 -10.45
N ASN A 428 3.46 7.49 -9.74
CA ASN A 428 2.73 8.61 -10.34
C ASN A 428 3.73 9.71 -10.73
N THR A 429 3.95 9.88 -12.02
CA THR A 429 4.87 10.91 -12.56
C THR A 429 4.16 12.20 -12.94
N GLY A 430 2.83 12.27 -12.76
CA GLY A 430 1.98 13.44 -13.06
C GLY A 430 1.42 13.41 -14.48
N ASP A 431 2.15 12.88 -15.43
CA ASP A 431 1.75 12.66 -16.84
C ASP A 431 1.15 11.28 -17.08
N ALA A 432 1.58 10.30 -16.29
CA ALA A 432 1.14 8.91 -16.37
C ALA A 432 1.26 8.17 -15.02
N VAL A 433 0.50 7.11 -14.87
CA VAL A 433 0.72 6.11 -13.84
C VAL A 433 1.57 4.99 -14.44
N ARG A 434 2.71 4.73 -13.82
CA ARG A 434 3.67 3.73 -14.25
C ARG A 434 3.59 2.50 -13.36
N PHE A 435 3.54 1.32 -13.98
CA PHE A 435 3.47 0.02 -13.32
C PHE A 435 4.81 -0.68 -13.46
N LEU A 436 5.46 -0.95 -12.34
CA LEU A 436 6.73 -1.67 -12.26
C LEU A 436 6.49 -3.05 -11.67
N TYR A 437 6.91 -4.11 -12.35
CA TYR A 437 6.75 -5.49 -11.92
C TYR A 437 7.84 -6.38 -12.48
N ASN A 438 8.09 -7.52 -11.85
CA ASN A 438 8.98 -8.54 -12.40
C ASN A 438 8.32 -9.25 -13.58
N ASP A 439 9.10 -9.47 -14.63
CA ASP A 439 8.75 -10.29 -15.78
C ASP A 439 9.96 -11.17 -16.11
N PHE A 440 9.82 -12.07 -17.07
CA PHE A 440 10.90 -12.97 -17.47
C PHE A 440 11.16 -12.85 -18.98
N GLU A 441 12.41 -12.62 -19.34
CA GLU A 441 12.90 -12.79 -20.70
C GLU A 441 13.78 -14.02 -20.76
N LYS A 442 13.31 -15.10 -21.41
CA LYS A 442 14.05 -16.37 -21.59
C LYS A 442 14.50 -17.09 -20.31
N ARG A 443 14.04 -16.79 -19.15
CA ARG A 443 14.38 -17.24 -17.78
C ARG A 443 15.13 -16.21 -16.93
N ASP A 444 15.57 -15.11 -17.50
CA ASP A 444 16.20 -14.04 -16.71
C ASP A 444 15.12 -13.09 -16.17
N PRO A 445 15.08 -12.79 -14.87
CA PRO A 445 14.16 -11.81 -14.32
C PRO A 445 14.52 -10.43 -14.84
N ILE A 446 13.51 -9.74 -15.33
CA ILE A 446 13.60 -8.36 -15.81
C ILE A 446 12.60 -7.49 -15.06
N LEU A 447 12.88 -6.21 -14.95
CA LEU A 447 11.89 -5.26 -14.47
C LEU A 447 11.10 -4.69 -15.65
N ALA A 448 9.85 -5.11 -15.77
CA ALA A 448 8.94 -4.57 -16.77
C ALA A 448 8.38 -3.23 -16.31
N LEU A 449 8.17 -2.33 -17.26
CA LEU A 449 7.54 -1.04 -17.06
C LEU A 449 6.44 -0.86 -18.10
N GLN A 450 5.23 -0.61 -17.62
CA GLN A 450 4.13 -0.13 -18.46
C GLN A 450 3.59 1.17 -17.90
N SER A 451 3.28 2.11 -18.75
CA SER A 451 2.71 3.40 -18.37
C SER A 451 1.33 3.54 -18.96
N ILE A 452 0.40 4.09 -18.20
CA ILE A 452 -0.93 4.44 -18.65
C ILE A 452 -1.08 5.96 -18.52
N ALA A 453 -1.32 6.62 -19.65
CA ALA A 453 -1.58 8.04 -19.70
C ALA A 453 -3.00 8.37 -19.18
N SER A 454 -3.28 9.65 -18.95
CA SER A 454 -4.58 10.09 -18.41
C SER A 454 -5.78 9.76 -19.30
N ASP A 455 -5.57 9.60 -20.61
CA ASP A 455 -6.56 9.20 -21.61
C ASP A 455 -6.73 7.68 -21.73
N GLY A 456 -5.98 6.90 -20.95
CA GLY A 456 -6.01 5.44 -20.97
C GLY A 456 -5.06 4.81 -21.98
N GLN A 457 -4.28 5.57 -22.75
CA GLN A 457 -3.32 4.96 -23.66
C GLN A 457 -2.21 4.24 -22.92
N ILE A 458 -2.01 2.95 -23.26
CA ILE A 458 -0.89 2.17 -22.73
C ILE A 458 0.36 2.50 -23.54
N ILE A 459 1.36 3.00 -22.86
CA ILE A 459 2.69 3.20 -23.40
C ILE A 459 3.56 2.05 -22.87
N ARG A 460 3.91 1.12 -23.76
CA ARG A 460 4.90 0.10 -23.46
C ARG A 460 6.29 0.74 -23.50
N ASN A 461 6.82 1.06 -22.36
CA ASN A 461 8.20 1.51 -22.28
C ASN A 461 9.16 0.34 -22.54
N PRO A 462 10.38 0.62 -23.06
CA PRO A 462 11.40 -0.42 -23.15
C PRO A 462 11.59 -1.03 -21.77
N THR A 463 11.62 -2.34 -21.72
CA THR A 463 11.95 -3.08 -20.52
C THR A 463 13.24 -2.53 -19.94
N LEU A 464 13.24 -2.23 -18.66
CA LEU A 464 14.47 -1.83 -17.97
C LEU A 464 15.39 -3.04 -17.97
N LYS A 465 16.31 -3.09 -18.96
CA LYS A 465 17.26 -4.19 -19.05
C LYS A 465 18.04 -4.25 -17.76
N ASN A 466 17.98 -5.38 -17.13
CA ASN A 466 18.80 -5.69 -15.99
C ASN A 466 20.28 -5.76 -16.45
N LEU A 467 20.97 -4.62 -16.41
CA LEU A 467 22.38 -4.51 -16.81
C LEU A 467 23.32 -5.34 -15.89
N GLY A 468 22.82 -5.80 -14.75
CA GLY A 468 23.50 -6.71 -13.84
C GLY A 468 22.72 -8.03 -13.75
N GLN A 469 23.03 -9.00 -14.59
CA GLN A 469 22.40 -10.32 -14.61
C GLN A 469 22.14 -10.87 -13.21
N GLY A 470 20.88 -11.20 -12.91
CA GLY A 470 20.52 -11.92 -11.68
C GLY A 470 19.94 -11.08 -10.54
N HIS A 471 19.49 -9.83 -10.78
CA HIS A 471 18.72 -9.08 -9.80
C HIS A 471 17.24 -9.46 -9.90
N THR A 472 16.62 -9.80 -8.75
CA THR A 472 15.17 -9.96 -8.62
C THR A 472 14.64 -8.78 -7.83
N PHE A 473 13.69 -8.06 -8.38
CA PHE A 473 13.13 -6.86 -7.76
C PHE A 473 12.06 -7.24 -6.73
N LEU A 474 11.84 -6.34 -5.77
CA LEU A 474 10.84 -6.44 -4.72
C LEU A 474 9.86 -5.26 -4.87
N PRO A 475 8.97 -5.30 -5.89
CA PRO A 475 8.19 -4.13 -6.30
C PRO A 475 7.30 -3.58 -5.19
N ARG A 476 6.70 -4.45 -4.37
CA ARG A 476 5.83 -4.05 -3.25
C ARG A 476 6.52 -3.18 -2.20
N TYR A 477 7.84 -3.29 -2.07
CA TYR A 477 8.64 -2.53 -1.10
C TYR A 477 9.28 -1.30 -1.73
N ALA A 478 8.96 -1.01 -2.99
CA ALA A 478 9.46 0.18 -3.67
C ALA A 478 8.85 1.45 -3.07
N ARG A 479 9.62 2.52 -3.10
CA ARG A 479 9.16 3.82 -2.63
C ARG A 479 9.48 4.92 -3.64
N GLN A 480 8.47 5.67 -4.03
CA GLN A 480 8.66 6.88 -4.81
C GLN A 480 9.33 7.94 -3.93
N THR A 481 10.53 8.37 -4.30
CA THR A 481 11.37 9.32 -3.56
C THR A 481 11.45 10.68 -4.22
N GLY A 482 10.85 10.83 -5.37
CA GLY A 482 10.71 12.08 -6.12
C GLY A 482 9.64 11.96 -7.20
N GLN A 483 9.25 13.06 -7.82
CA GLN A 483 8.20 13.06 -8.84
C GLN A 483 8.48 12.07 -9.97
N LYS A 484 9.75 11.98 -10.42
CA LYS A 484 10.21 11.07 -11.48
C LYS A 484 11.27 10.09 -10.99
N GLN A 485 11.23 9.71 -9.71
CA GLN A 485 12.23 8.82 -9.14
C GLN A 485 11.59 7.82 -8.19
N VAL A 486 11.98 6.57 -8.32
CA VAL A 486 11.62 5.48 -7.42
C VAL A 486 12.85 4.69 -7.00
N ILE A 487 12.87 4.26 -5.75
CA ILE A 487 13.84 3.28 -5.24
C ILE A 487 13.13 1.95 -5.12
N VAL A 488 13.67 0.93 -5.79
CA VAL A 488 13.14 -0.44 -5.77
C VAL A 488 14.17 -1.33 -5.07
N PRO A 489 13.82 -1.98 -3.96
CA PRO A 489 14.69 -2.98 -3.36
C PRO A 489 14.84 -4.18 -4.30
N CYS A 490 15.99 -4.81 -4.26
CA CYS A 490 16.31 -5.96 -5.10
C CYS A 490 17.05 -7.02 -4.30
N GLN A 491 16.93 -8.25 -4.74
CA GLN A 491 17.71 -9.37 -4.28
C GLN A 491 18.73 -9.73 -5.37
N TYR A 492 20.01 -9.79 -5.01
CA TYR A 492 21.07 -10.27 -5.88
C TYR A 492 21.81 -11.42 -5.20
N ARG A 493 21.70 -12.65 -5.74
CA ARG A 493 22.31 -13.84 -5.15
C ARG A 493 22.02 -14.04 -3.65
N GLY A 494 20.82 -13.67 -3.20
CA GLY A 494 20.42 -13.74 -1.79
C GLY A 494 20.81 -12.52 -0.94
N PHE A 495 21.50 -11.53 -1.50
CA PHE A 495 21.89 -10.30 -0.81
C PHE A 495 20.96 -9.12 -1.17
N LEU A 496 20.71 -8.25 -0.21
CA LEU A 496 19.92 -7.05 -0.39
C LEU A 496 20.69 -5.98 -1.16
N THR A 497 20.06 -5.38 -2.16
CA THR A 497 20.54 -4.22 -2.91
C THR A 497 19.38 -3.32 -3.27
N PHE A 498 19.63 -2.12 -3.77
CA PHE A 498 18.60 -1.14 -4.13
C PHE A 498 18.86 -0.60 -5.54
N ALA A 499 17.82 -0.55 -6.35
CA ALA A 499 17.83 0.09 -7.66
C ALA A 499 17.17 1.45 -7.58
N LYS A 500 17.87 2.51 -8.01
CA LYS A 500 17.29 3.82 -8.26
C LYS A 500 16.91 3.90 -9.71
N ILE A 501 15.66 4.25 -9.98
CA ILE A 501 15.11 4.40 -11.32
C ILE A 501 14.66 5.86 -11.48
N ASP A 502 15.23 6.55 -12.46
CA ASP A 502 14.85 7.89 -12.88
C ASP A 502 14.07 7.79 -14.20
N PHE A 503 12.92 8.51 -14.32
CA PHE A 503 12.00 8.51 -15.46
C PHE A 503 12.10 9.76 -16.29
#